data_ce8b2d13bd052e5bbba5fa4eddfee7d1
#
_entry.id   ce8b2d13bd052e5bbba5fa4eddfee7d1
#
_cell.length_a   1.000
_cell.length_b   1.000
_cell.length_c   1.000
_cell.angle_alpha   90.00
_cell.angle_beta   90.00
_cell.angle_gamma   90.00
#
_symmetry.space_group_name_H-M   'P 1'
#
loop_
_entity.id
_entity.type
_entity.pdbx_description
1 polymer ?
#
loop_
_entity_poly.entity_id
_entity_poly.type
_entity_poly.pdbx_seq_one_letter_code
_entity_poly.pdbx_strand_id
1 'polypeptide(L)'
;MQRVEKYEVEEELGHGGMATVYRARDTHLDREVALKILHPHLRASSEARQRFAREAKSVARLKHPHILEVYDFSGADSEHSYIAAELLTGPTLKDFGAQHPELPAEVAVAMTLQISRALEAAHAHGIVHRDVKPENVMIHEGRTLKLTDFGIAQILDTQSFTATGQILGSPGHMAPEQVETGEVDERSDLFALGTVLYYLACGRLPFTGRNPHQILRRVMDAEYMDPLRVRPSIGAGLARIIARCLARSPADRYANAAELSAALVSWCHSVGLSDPDAAVIAYLQEPVETAAALTKSSVAQLIRTGTESIRTRDIPAAMDAFNRVLALDEGNAEALRQIETLGSVKRSPLPWVFAGAGALLIALAVGLSVQGAERGEADVSENPPADGPLAALDQGRSRADAATLAAGSREDAGLRAPTPPDVDGGAEAPGEPRDGRPNPRVTPRGPRQVVFQPSPANVEIAVDGGPLRPF
;
A
#
# COMPACT_ATOMS: atom_id res chain seq x y z
N MET A 1 -15.34 38.78 -12.58
CA MET A 1 -14.48 38.08 -11.59
C MET A 1 -15.30 37.83 -10.33
N GLN A 2 -15.33 36.63 -9.84
CA GLN A 2 -16.02 36.31 -8.60
C GLN A 2 -15.11 36.74 -7.44
N ARG A 3 -15.65 37.43 -6.44
CA ARG A 3 -14.89 37.84 -5.25
C ARG A 3 -15.41 37.10 -4.04
N VAL A 4 -14.48 36.59 -3.23
CA VAL A 4 -14.75 35.93 -1.95
C VAL A 4 -14.01 36.73 -0.88
N GLU A 5 -14.75 37.56 -0.13
CA GLU A 5 -14.18 38.51 0.85
C GLU A 5 -13.06 39.38 0.24
N LYS A 6 -11.81 39.22 0.69
CA LYS A 6 -10.63 39.94 0.18
C LYS A 6 -9.94 39.25 -1.01
N TYR A 7 -10.46 38.06 -1.44
CA TYR A 7 -9.84 37.30 -2.51
C TYR A 7 -10.55 37.52 -3.85
N GLU A 8 -9.81 37.89 -4.87
CA GLU A 8 -10.27 37.94 -6.25
C GLU A 8 -9.96 36.60 -6.91
N VAL A 9 -11.03 35.83 -7.28
CA VAL A 9 -10.93 34.52 -7.91
C VAL A 9 -10.57 34.68 -9.37
N GLU A 10 -9.50 34.03 -9.81
CA GLU A 10 -8.96 34.13 -11.17
C GLU A 10 -9.26 32.88 -12.00
N GLU A 11 -8.84 31.69 -11.53
CA GLU A 11 -8.84 30.44 -12.28
C GLU A 11 -9.17 29.25 -11.39
N GLU A 12 -9.93 28.29 -11.90
CA GLU A 12 -10.14 27.00 -11.22
C GLU A 12 -8.91 26.10 -11.41
N LEU A 13 -8.29 25.67 -10.31
CA LEU A 13 -7.14 24.78 -10.31
C LEU A 13 -7.55 23.31 -10.17
N GLY A 14 -8.68 23.03 -9.53
CA GLY A 14 -9.15 21.67 -9.33
C GLY A 14 -10.49 21.57 -8.64
N HIS A 15 -11.23 20.52 -8.97
CA HIS A 15 -12.55 20.22 -8.44
C HIS A 15 -12.50 18.89 -7.66
N GLY A 16 -12.80 18.96 -6.37
CA GLY A 16 -12.87 17.78 -5.49
C GLY A 16 -14.32 17.49 -5.06
N GLY A 17 -14.54 16.37 -4.35
CA GLY A 17 -15.88 15.98 -3.89
C GLY A 17 -16.54 16.97 -2.92
N MET A 18 -15.75 17.78 -2.20
CA MET A 18 -16.25 18.66 -1.14
C MET A 18 -16.01 20.14 -1.41
N ALA A 19 -14.98 20.46 -2.15
CA ALA A 19 -14.54 21.83 -2.39
C ALA A 19 -13.92 21.96 -3.77
N THR A 20 -13.96 23.17 -4.28
CA THR A 20 -13.22 23.58 -5.47
C THR A 20 -12.04 24.46 -5.05
N VAL A 21 -10.88 24.25 -5.67
CA VAL A 21 -9.66 25.02 -5.44
C VAL A 21 -9.47 25.99 -6.59
N TYR A 22 -9.26 27.25 -6.27
CA TYR A 22 -9.04 28.31 -7.24
C TYR A 22 -7.68 28.97 -7.03
N ARG A 23 -7.06 29.46 -8.09
CA ARG A 23 -6.08 30.53 -8.00
C ARG A 23 -6.82 31.81 -7.67
N ALA A 24 -6.35 32.55 -6.69
CA ALA A 24 -6.95 33.81 -6.30
C ALA A 24 -5.86 34.78 -5.84
N ARG A 25 -6.17 36.09 -5.90
CA ARG A 25 -5.30 37.16 -5.42
C ARG A 25 -5.81 37.70 -4.11
N ASP A 26 -5.00 37.67 -3.07
CA ASP A 26 -5.26 38.41 -1.82
C ASP A 26 -5.04 39.90 -2.08
N THR A 27 -6.11 40.67 -2.16
CA THR A 27 -6.07 42.11 -2.48
C THR A 27 -5.48 42.97 -1.37
N HIS A 28 -5.36 42.45 -0.13
CA HIS A 28 -4.75 43.18 0.98
C HIS A 28 -3.24 43.00 1.04
N LEU A 29 -2.75 41.83 0.69
CA LEU A 29 -1.32 41.50 0.74
C LEU A 29 -0.66 41.45 -0.64
N ASP A 30 -1.46 41.67 -1.71
CA ASP A 30 -1.04 41.67 -3.11
C ASP A 30 -0.23 40.42 -3.50
N ARG A 31 -0.74 39.22 -3.14
CA ARG A 31 -0.12 37.94 -3.42
C ARG A 31 -1.11 36.93 -4.00
N GLU A 32 -0.60 35.99 -4.79
CA GLU A 32 -1.36 34.82 -5.24
C GLU A 32 -1.52 33.80 -4.12
N VAL A 33 -2.68 33.15 -4.08
CA VAL A 33 -3.03 32.10 -3.12
C VAL A 33 -3.82 30.98 -3.79
N ALA A 34 -3.76 29.79 -3.23
CA ALA A 34 -4.72 28.74 -3.51
C ALA A 34 -5.93 28.92 -2.58
N LEU A 35 -7.11 29.16 -3.14
CA LEU A 35 -8.34 29.38 -2.40
C LEU A 35 -9.24 28.16 -2.52
N LYS A 36 -9.34 27.36 -1.48
CA LYS A 36 -10.21 26.17 -1.40
C LYS A 36 -11.56 26.58 -0.84
N ILE A 37 -12.62 26.47 -1.65
CA ILE A 37 -13.98 26.88 -1.29
C ILE A 37 -14.88 25.65 -1.15
N LEU A 38 -15.54 25.51 0.02
CA LEU A 38 -16.47 24.43 0.30
C LEU A 38 -17.70 24.52 -0.61
N HIS A 39 -18.18 23.40 -1.13
CA HIS A 39 -19.36 23.36 -2.00
C HIS A 39 -20.63 23.87 -1.31
N PRO A 40 -21.56 24.50 -2.04
CA PRO A 40 -22.77 25.10 -1.48
C PRO A 40 -23.63 24.13 -0.66
N HIS A 41 -23.77 22.89 -1.12
CA HIS A 41 -24.57 21.87 -0.43
C HIS A 41 -24.00 21.47 0.95
N LEU A 42 -22.67 21.51 1.11
CA LEU A 42 -22.00 21.25 2.39
C LEU A 42 -22.03 22.46 3.31
N ARG A 43 -22.03 23.69 2.72
CA ARG A 43 -22.18 24.94 3.48
C ARG A 43 -23.53 25.08 4.18
N ALA A 44 -24.58 24.39 3.72
CA ALA A 44 -25.86 24.36 4.39
C ALA A 44 -25.82 23.67 5.77
N SER A 45 -24.89 22.74 5.99
CA SER A 45 -24.68 22.06 7.27
C SER A 45 -23.80 22.87 8.20
N SER A 46 -24.35 23.30 9.36
CA SER A 46 -23.58 23.98 10.40
C SER A 46 -22.46 23.10 10.96
N GLU A 47 -22.70 21.79 11.04
CA GLU A 47 -21.72 20.81 11.51
C GLU A 47 -20.54 20.71 10.53
N ALA A 48 -20.79 20.65 9.22
CA ALA A 48 -19.77 20.63 8.20
C ALA A 48 -18.90 21.90 8.25
N ARG A 49 -19.53 23.08 8.38
CA ARG A 49 -18.78 24.36 8.51
C ARG A 49 -17.90 24.40 9.76
N GLN A 50 -18.44 23.99 10.92
CA GLN A 50 -17.67 23.98 12.17
C GLN A 50 -16.49 23.01 12.11
N ARG A 51 -16.65 21.83 11.52
CA ARG A 51 -15.57 20.86 11.31
C ARG A 51 -14.51 21.43 10.38
N PHE A 52 -14.92 21.97 9.25
CA PHE A 52 -14.02 22.60 8.27
C PHE A 52 -13.18 23.73 8.91
N ALA A 53 -13.81 24.63 9.67
CA ALA A 53 -13.11 25.71 10.35
C ALA A 53 -12.17 25.21 11.47
N ARG A 54 -12.56 24.15 12.20
CA ARG A 54 -11.74 23.57 13.27
C ARG A 54 -10.45 22.96 12.69
N GLU A 55 -10.57 22.24 11.59
CA GLU A 55 -9.43 21.59 10.93
C GLU A 55 -8.52 22.59 10.27
N ALA A 56 -9.09 23.57 9.55
CA ALA A 56 -8.32 24.69 9.03
C ALA A 56 -7.51 25.37 10.13
N LYS A 57 -8.12 25.62 11.30
CA LYS A 57 -7.43 26.20 12.47
C LYS A 57 -6.30 25.32 13.01
N SER A 58 -6.45 23.99 12.96
CA SER A 58 -5.43 23.05 13.43
C SER A 58 -4.24 23.02 12.48
N VAL A 59 -4.49 22.93 11.18
CA VAL A 59 -3.45 22.90 10.14
C VAL A 59 -2.74 24.26 10.03
N ALA A 60 -3.44 25.38 10.19
CA ALA A 60 -2.84 26.73 10.16
C ALA A 60 -1.76 26.98 11.21
N ARG A 61 -1.68 26.12 12.25
CA ARG A 61 -0.61 26.18 13.28
C ARG A 61 0.66 25.46 12.85
N LEU A 62 0.56 24.58 11.85
CA LEU A 62 1.71 23.81 11.36
C LEU A 62 2.56 24.71 10.45
N LYS A 63 3.84 24.85 10.81
CA LYS A 63 4.85 25.50 9.98
C LYS A 63 5.98 24.52 9.73
N HIS A 64 6.01 23.96 8.54
CA HIS A 64 7.02 22.98 8.17
C HIS A 64 7.29 23.04 6.66
N PRO A 65 8.54 22.87 6.18
CA PRO A 65 8.86 23.00 4.75
C PRO A 65 8.11 22.01 3.86
N HIS A 66 7.72 20.87 4.41
CA HIS A 66 7.00 19.82 3.69
C HIS A 66 5.50 19.74 3.99
N ILE A 67 4.91 20.79 4.58
CA ILE A 67 3.47 20.95 4.81
C ILE A 67 2.98 22.17 4.07
N LEU A 68 1.81 22.10 3.44
CA LEU A 68 1.14 23.24 2.83
C LEU A 68 0.89 24.34 3.88
N GLU A 69 1.38 25.56 3.67
CA GLU A 69 1.15 26.66 4.57
C GLU A 69 -0.24 27.26 4.37
N VAL A 70 -1.05 27.25 5.45
CA VAL A 70 -2.36 27.91 5.47
C VAL A 70 -2.19 29.34 5.94
N TYR A 71 -2.62 30.28 5.13
CA TYR A 71 -2.50 31.72 5.41
C TYR A 71 -3.71 32.26 6.13
N ASP A 72 -4.90 31.79 5.77
CA ASP A 72 -6.17 32.30 6.28
C ASP A 72 -7.29 31.28 6.09
N PHE A 73 -8.36 31.41 6.87
CA PHE A 73 -9.56 30.60 6.71
C PHE A 73 -10.79 31.34 7.21
N SER A 74 -11.93 31.06 6.63
CA SER A 74 -13.22 31.64 7.04
C SER A 74 -13.65 31.14 8.41
N GLY A 75 -14.27 32.01 9.20
CA GLY A 75 -14.99 31.60 10.40
C GLY A 75 -16.21 30.72 10.06
N ALA A 76 -16.73 30.03 11.11
CA ALA A 76 -17.93 29.17 10.94
C ALA A 76 -19.19 29.95 10.51
N ASP A 77 -19.24 31.25 10.79
CA ASP A 77 -20.38 32.14 10.53
C ASP A 77 -20.22 32.93 9.21
N SER A 78 -19.12 32.74 8.47
CA SER A 78 -18.91 33.40 7.18
C SER A 78 -19.86 32.88 6.11
N GLU A 79 -20.26 33.75 5.18
CA GLU A 79 -21.08 33.41 4.02
C GLU A 79 -20.39 32.35 3.14
N HIS A 80 -19.07 32.46 3.02
CA HIS A 80 -18.24 31.52 2.28
C HIS A 80 -17.32 30.76 3.23
N SER A 81 -17.38 29.41 3.20
CA SER A 81 -16.40 28.57 3.90
C SER A 81 -15.22 28.34 3.00
N TYR A 82 -14.07 28.95 3.31
CA TYR A 82 -12.84 28.86 2.51
C TYR A 82 -11.59 28.64 3.37
N ILE A 83 -10.55 28.14 2.74
CA ILE A 83 -9.17 28.12 3.21
C ILE A 83 -8.31 28.76 2.14
N ALA A 84 -7.51 29.76 2.51
CA ALA A 84 -6.49 30.35 1.68
C ALA A 84 -5.10 29.84 2.10
N ALA A 85 -4.36 29.27 1.16
CA ALA A 85 -3.07 28.66 1.39
C ALA A 85 -2.03 29.13 0.36
N GLU A 86 -0.78 28.76 0.56
CA GLU A 86 0.25 28.96 -0.45
C GLU A 86 -0.16 28.34 -1.78
N LEU A 87 0.14 29.03 -2.89
CA LEU A 87 -0.08 28.50 -4.21
C LEU A 87 1.09 27.57 -4.59
N LEU A 88 0.82 26.28 -4.68
CA LEU A 88 1.81 25.31 -5.12
C LEU A 88 1.84 25.24 -6.64
N THR A 89 3.05 25.32 -7.19
CA THR A 89 3.29 25.25 -8.64
C THR A 89 4.02 23.97 -8.98
N GLY A 90 3.36 23.03 -9.61
CA GLY A 90 3.97 21.78 -10.01
C GLY A 90 2.99 20.61 -9.95
N PRO A 91 3.42 19.41 -10.38
CA PRO A 91 2.55 18.24 -10.45
C PRO A 91 2.29 17.64 -9.07
N THR A 92 1.21 16.86 -8.98
CA THR A 92 1.02 15.93 -7.87
C THR A 92 2.05 14.80 -7.95
N LEU A 93 2.35 14.18 -6.80
CA LEU A 93 3.23 13.01 -6.77
C LEU A 93 2.66 11.83 -7.56
N LYS A 94 1.34 11.78 -7.73
CA LYS A 94 0.66 10.82 -8.61
C LYS A 94 1.03 11.04 -10.08
N ASP A 95 0.89 12.25 -10.57
CA ASP A 95 1.18 12.60 -11.96
C ASP A 95 2.68 12.44 -12.25
N PHE A 96 3.52 12.85 -11.29
CA PHE A 96 4.96 12.66 -11.37
C PHE A 96 5.33 11.18 -11.41
N GLY A 97 4.81 10.35 -10.51
CA GLY A 97 5.09 8.92 -10.47
C GLY A 97 4.63 8.19 -11.74
N ALA A 98 3.51 8.61 -12.32
CA ALA A 98 3.05 8.06 -13.60
C ALA A 98 3.99 8.37 -14.77
N GLN A 99 4.68 9.52 -14.74
CA GLN A 99 5.68 9.91 -15.73
C GLN A 99 7.05 9.27 -15.48
N HIS A 100 7.33 8.81 -14.26
CA HIS A 100 8.61 8.24 -13.82
C HIS A 100 8.42 6.83 -13.22
N PRO A 101 7.93 5.84 -13.98
CA PRO A 101 7.65 4.50 -13.45
C PRO A 101 8.91 3.75 -12.96
N GLU A 102 10.08 4.18 -13.45
CA GLU A 102 11.40 3.63 -13.10
C GLU A 102 12.19 4.55 -12.16
N LEU A 103 11.49 5.27 -11.28
CA LEU A 103 12.12 6.14 -10.28
C LEU A 103 13.20 5.38 -9.50
N PRO A 104 14.46 5.89 -9.38
CA PRO A 104 15.47 5.26 -8.54
C PRO A 104 14.98 5.06 -7.11
N ALA A 105 15.27 3.91 -6.51
CA ALA A 105 14.84 3.60 -5.15
C ALA A 105 15.36 4.64 -4.14
N GLU A 106 16.54 5.19 -4.38
CA GLU A 106 17.19 6.25 -3.61
C GLU A 106 16.31 7.52 -3.59
N VAL A 107 15.78 7.91 -4.74
CA VAL A 107 14.89 9.08 -4.87
C VAL A 107 13.52 8.79 -4.25
N ALA A 108 12.98 7.58 -4.47
CA ALA A 108 11.70 7.16 -3.88
C ALA A 108 11.75 7.24 -2.33
N VAL A 109 12.85 6.76 -1.74
CA VAL A 109 13.07 6.83 -0.29
C VAL A 109 13.27 8.28 0.18
N ALA A 110 14.05 9.08 -0.55
CA ALA A 110 14.29 10.47 -0.21
C ALA A 110 13.00 11.31 -0.25
N MET A 111 12.15 11.12 -1.27
CA MET A 111 10.82 11.75 -1.35
C MET A 111 9.92 11.30 -0.19
N THR A 112 9.91 10.00 0.12
CA THR A 112 9.13 9.46 1.24
C THR A 112 9.61 10.01 2.59
N LEU A 113 10.90 10.23 2.75
CA LEU A 113 11.50 10.83 3.95
C LEU A 113 10.99 12.26 4.17
N GLN A 114 10.86 13.08 3.12
CA GLN A 114 10.27 14.43 3.22
C GLN A 114 8.83 14.36 3.72
N ILE A 115 8.01 13.43 3.21
CA ILE A 115 6.63 13.24 3.66
C ILE A 115 6.60 12.71 5.11
N SER A 116 7.50 11.79 5.48
CA SER A 116 7.60 11.27 6.85
C SER A 116 7.91 12.36 7.85
N ARG A 117 8.80 13.31 7.52
CA ARG A 117 9.10 14.50 8.35
C ARG A 117 7.89 15.45 8.48
N ALA A 118 7.08 15.57 7.41
CA ALA A 118 5.83 16.33 7.47
C ALA A 118 4.84 15.68 8.44
N LEU A 119 4.68 14.36 8.39
CA LEU A 119 3.82 13.62 9.31
C LEU A 119 4.34 13.70 10.74
N GLU A 120 5.64 13.58 10.96
CA GLU A 120 6.25 13.74 12.29
C GLU A 120 5.89 15.09 12.91
N ALA A 121 6.01 16.18 12.14
CA ALA A 121 5.64 17.52 12.60
C ALA A 121 4.13 17.65 12.89
N ALA A 122 3.26 17.05 12.09
CA ALA A 122 1.82 17.07 12.32
C ALA A 122 1.43 16.25 13.56
N HIS A 123 1.97 15.03 13.69
CA HIS A 123 1.71 14.12 14.80
C HIS A 123 2.17 14.71 16.15
N ALA A 124 3.30 15.44 16.17
CA ALA A 124 3.76 16.17 17.35
C ALA A 124 2.75 17.22 17.84
N HIS A 125 1.84 17.69 16.99
CA HIS A 125 0.74 18.60 17.33
C HIS A 125 -0.60 17.88 17.55
N GLY A 126 -0.60 16.54 17.59
CA GLY A 126 -1.81 15.73 17.74
C GLY A 126 -2.70 15.72 16.49
N ILE A 127 -2.15 16.01 15.32
CA ILE A 127 -2.89 16.05 14.05
C ILE A 127 -2.53 14.82 13.22
N VAL A 128 -3.52 13.95 12.99
CA VAL A 128 -3.42 12.79 12.10
C VAL A 128 -3.95 13.20 10.72
N HIS A 129 -3.22 12.89 9.66
CA HIS A 129 -3.57 13.32 8.29
C HIS A 129 -4.77 12.55 7.71
N ARG A 130 -4.84 11.24 7.95
CA ARG A 130 -5.93 10.31 7.58
C ARG A 130 -6.12 10.02 6.08
N ASP A 131 -5.53 10.81 5.19
CA ASP A 131 -5.68 10.66 3.72
C ASP A 131 -4.33 10.88 3.00
N VAL A 132 -3.27 10.22 3.49
CA VAL A 132 -1.95 10.25 2.85
C VAL A 132 -2.00 9.43 1.56
N LYS A 133 -1.79 10.10 0.42
CA LYS A 133 -1.77 9.49 -0.91
C LYS A 133 -1.02 10.36 -1.90
N PRO A 134 -0.59 9.83 -3.05
CA PRO A 134 0.18 10.61 -4.03
C PRO A 134 -0.54 11.84 -4.57
N GLU A 135 -1.88 11.86 -4.59
CA GLU A 135 -2.69 13.01 -4.99
C GLU A 135 -2.59 14.19 -4.02
N ASN A 136 -2.36 13.88 -2.72
CA ASN A 136 -2.26 14.87 -1.65
C ASN A 136 -0.81 15.29 -1.34
N VAL A 137 0.12 14.96 -2.23
CA VAL A 137 1.51 15.43 -2.18
C VAL A 137 1.82 16.14 -3.47
N MET A 138 2.28 17.38 -3.39
CA MET A 138 2.66 18.19 -4.53
C MET A 138 4.16 18.48 -4.54
N ILE A 139 4.75 18.50 -5.74
CA ILE A 139 6.12 18.97 -5.96
C ILE A 139 6.05 20.48 -6.13
N HIS A 140 6.72 21.20 -5.23
CA HIS A 140 6.73 22.66 -5.26
C HIS A 140 8.07 23.20 -5.78
N GLU A 141 8.01 24.12 -6.74
CA GLU A 141 9.14 24.78 -7.39
C GLU A 141 10.24 23.84 -7.92
N GLY A 142 9.88 22.57 -8.22
CA GLY A 142 10.87 21.56 -8.64
C GLY A 142 11.96 21.26 -7.61
N ARG A 143 11.68 21.45 -6.31
CA ARG A 143 12.68 21.33 -5.24
C ARG A 143 12.26 20.52 -4.03
N THR A 144 10.98 20.60 -3.65
CA THR A 144 10.50 20.03 -2.40
C THR A 144 9.12 19.44 -2.55
N LEU A 145 8.80 18.45 -1.74
CA LEU A 145 7.46 17.91 -1.64
C LEU A 145 6.71 18.61 -0.52
N LYS A 146 5.42 18.87 -0.76
CA LYS A 146 4.51 19.43 0.22
C LYS A 146 3.28 18.56 0.37
N LEU A 147 3.00 18.14 1.59
CA LEU A 147 1.81 17.40 1.98
C LEU A 147 0.65 18.38 2.13
N THR A 148 -0.45 18.11 1.42
CA THR A 148 -1.66 18.93 1.34
C THR A 148 -2.87 18.17 1.88
N ASP A 149 -4.01 18.85 2.01
CA ASP A 149 -5.31 18.23 2.29
C ASP A 149 -5.36 17.33 3.52
N PHE A 150 -4.84 17.84 4.65
CA PHE A 150 -5.03 17.20 5.95
C PHE A 150 -6.52 16.92 6.18
N GLY A 151 -6.90 15.68 6.28
CA GLY A 151 -8.14 14.98 6.61
C GLY A 151 -9.49 15.68 6.66
N ILE A 152 -9.60 16.89 6.07
CA ILE A 152 -10.82 17.72 6.04
C ILE A 152 -12.01 16.94 5.45
N ALA A 153 -11.72 16.00 4.54
CA ALA A 153 -12.71 15.22 3.82
C ALA A 153 -13.31 14.07 4.65
N GLN A 154 -12.50 13.33 5.39
CA GLN A 154 -12.94 12.07 6.03
C GLN A 154 -13.88 12.27 7.22
N ILE A 155 -13.81 13.39 7.91
CA ILE A 155 -14.69 13.66 9.07
C ILE A 155 -16.13 13.93 8.63
N LEU A 156 -16.34 14.38 7.40
CA LEU A 156 -17.66 14.55 6.81
C LEU A 156 -18.23 13.24 6.26
N ASP A 157 -17.35 12.28 5.89
CA ASP A 157 -17.73 11.03 5.22
C ASP A 157 -17.98 9.84 6.15
N THR A 158 -17.60 9.90 7.45
CA THR A 158 -17.85 8.78 8.38
C THR A 158 -19.32 8.38 8.50
N GLN A 159 -20.25 9.27 8.16
CA GLN A 159 -21.67 8.94 8.06
C GLN A 159 -22.08 8.41 6.67
N SER A 160 -21.32 8.68 5.63
CA SER A 160 -21.62 8.28 4.24
C SER A 160 -21.20 6.82 3.94
N PHE A 161 -20.24 6.27 4.69
CA PHE A 161 -19.80 4.88 4.54
C PHE A 161 -20.90 3.86 4.80
N THR A 162 -21.89 4.21 5.65
CA THR A 162 -22.98 3.30 6.06
C THR A 162 -24.27 3.50 5.29
N ALA A 163 -24.50 4.66 4.69
CA ALA A 163 -25.84 4.99 4.15
C ALA A 163 -26.02 4.68 2.66
N THR A 164 -24.98 4.75 1.83
CA THR A 164 -25.13 4.62 0.36
C THR A 164 -24.36 3.45 -0.27
N GLY A 165 -23.50 2.74 0.47
CA GLY A 165 -22.68 1.66 -0.08
C GLY A 165 -21.65 2.12 -1.14
N GLN A 166 -21.51 3.42 -1.35
CA GLN A 166 -20.50 3.98 -2.24
C GLN A 166 -19.22 4.28 -1.46
N ILE A 167 -18.13 3.65 -1.86
CA ILE A 167 -16.80 3.89 -1.30
C ILE A 167 -16.27 5.16 -1.95
N LEU A 168 -16.28 6.28 -1.20
CA LEU A 168 -15.66 7.53 -1.64
C LEU A 168 -14.17 7.50 -1.26
N GLY A 169 -13.29 7.90 -2.19
CA GLY A 169 -11.85 8.01 -1.95
C GLY A 169 -11.01 6.97 -2.66
N SER A 170 -9.72 6.91 -2.32
CA SER A 170 -8.72 6.01 -2.90
C SER A 170 -8.49 4.80 -1.98
N PRO A 171 -9.26 3.70 -2.09
CA PRO A 171 -9.27 2.61 -1.12
C PRO A 171 -7.92 1.90 -0.96
N GLY A 172 -7.04 2.00 -1.96
CA GLY A 172 -5.71 1.36 -1.96
C GLY A 172 -4.69 1.99 -1.00
N HIS A 173 -5.01 3.14 -0.39
CA HIS A 173 -4.17 3.83 0.60
C HIS A 173 -4.74 3.80 2.02
N MET A 174 -5.98 3.34 2.19
CA MET A 174 -6.60 3.22 3.52
C MET A 174 -5.90 2.15 4.34
N ALA A 175 -5.74 2.40 5.64
CA ALA A 175 -5.24 1.39 6.57
C ALA A 175 -6.36 0.39 6.95
N PRO A 176 -6.03 -0.87 7.30
CA PRO A 176 -7.02 -1.87 7.70
C PRO A 176 -7.97 -1.38 8.80
N GLU A 177 -7.46 -0.74 9.85
CA GLU A 177 -8.25 -0.20 10.96
C GLU A 177 -9.19 0.94 10.55
N GLN A 178 -8.85 1.73 9.53
CA GLN A 178 -9.77 2.73 8.97
C GLN A 178 -11.01 2.09 8.35
N VAL A 179 -10.83 0.89 7.79
CA VAL A 179 -11.91 0.13 7.14
C VAL A 179 -12.73 -0.66 8.16
N GLU A 180 -12.06 -1.28 9.15
CA GLU A 180 -12.68 -2.18 10.12
C GLU A 180 -13.42 -1.44 11.23
N THR A 181 -12.78 -0.45 11.84
CA THR A 181 -13.29 0.20 13.07
C THR A 181 -13.57 1.69 12.90
N GLY A 182 -12.93 2.34 11.92
CA GLY A 182 -12.91 3.78 11.77
C GLY A 182 -12.04 4.50 12.80
N GLU A 183 -11.41 3.77 13.73
CA GLU A 183 -10.44 4.32 14.68
C GLU A 183 -9.10 4.50 14.00
N VAL A 184 -8.58 5.74 14.03
CA VAL A 184 -7.39 6.15 13.29
C VAL A 184 -6.43 6.84 14.23
N ASP A 185 -5.20 6.34 14.25
CA ASP A 185 -4.07 6.99 14.92
C ASP A 185 -2.95 7.36 13.91
N GLU A 186 -1.82 7.84 14.41
CA GLU A 186 -0.64 8.19 13.60
C GLU A 186 -0.11 7.02 12.77
N ARG A 187 -0.32 5.77 13.21
CA ARG A 187 0.16 4.56 12.51
C ARG A 187 -0.65 4.25 11.26
N SER A 188 -1.87 4.77 11.16
CA SER A 188 -2.67 4.70 9.93
C SER A 188 -2.05 5.56 8.83
N ASP A 189 -1.50 6.74 9.15
CA ASP A 189 -0.75 7.56 8.21
C ASP A 189 0.55 6.86 7.75
N LEU A 190 1.21 6.09 8.65
CA LEU A 190 2.41 5.34 8.30
C LEU A 190 2.12 4.15 7.36
N PHE A 191 0.95 3.51 7.50
CA PHE A 191 0.50 2.51 6.52
C PHE A 191 0.27 3.16 5.15
N ALA A 192 -0.46 4.27 5.12
CA ALA A 192 -0.72 5.02 3.89
C ALA A 192 0.59 5.50 3.24
N LEU A 193 1.55 6.01 4.02
CA LEU A 193 2.89 6.37 3.52
C LEU A 193 3.67 5.15 3.01
N GLY A 194 3.49 3.98 3.63
CA GLY A 194 4.02 2.70 3.12
C GLY A 194 3.49 2.35 1.74
N THR A 195 2.21 2.63 1.44
CA THR A 195 1.64 2.43 0.10
C THR A 195 2.22 3.41 -0.92
N VAL A 196 2.49 4.67 -0.50
CA VAL A 196 3.17 5.67 -1.33
C VAL A 196 4.60 5.24 -1.62
N LEU A 197 5.35 4.79 -0.61
CA LEU A 197 6.71 4.28 -0.79
C LEU A 197 6.74 3.08 -1.74
N TYR A 198 5.82 2.13 -1.57
CA TYR A 198 5.69 0.99 -2.50
C TYR A 198 5.43 1.48 -3.93
N TYR A 199 4.49 2.43 -4.11
CA TYR A 199 4.17 3.00 -5.41
C TYR A 199 5.38 3.65 -6.08
N LEU A 200 6.10 4.49 -5.37
CA LEU A 200 7.30 5.16 -5.89
C LEU A 200 8.44 4.19 -6.19
N ALA A 201 8.67 3.22 -5.30
CA ALA A 201 9.74 2.25 -5.45
C ALA A 201 9.46 1.16 -6.48
N CYS A 202 8.20 0.78 -6.70
CA CYS A 202 7.80 -0.34 -7.56
C CYS A 202 7.05 0.07 -8.83
N GLY A 203 6.72 1.37 -9.01
CA GLY A 203 5.97 1.89 -10.17
C GLY A 203 4.49 1.48 -10.19
N ARG A 204 3.96 0.88 -9.11
CA ARG A 204 2.57 0.41 -9.03
C ARG A 204 2.09 0.37 -7.58
N LEU A 205 0.76 0.43 -7.40
CA LEU A 205 0.18 0.31 -6.06
C LEU A 205 0.30 -1.12 -5.50
N PRO A 206 0.47 -1.27 -4.16
CA PRO A 206 0.48 -2.57 -3.51
C PRO A 206 -0.88 -3.27 -3.59
N PHE A 207 -1.95 -2.54 -3.33
CA PHE A 207 -3.31 -3.06 -3.30
C PHE A 207 -4.07 -2.62 -4.56
N THR A 208 -4.40 -3.58 -5.40
CA THR A 208 -5.13 -3.36 -6.67
C THR A 208 -6.29 -4.33 -6.79
N GLY A 209 -7.34 -3.99 -7.54
CA GLY A 209 -8.50 -4.85 -7.72
C GLY A 209 -9.41 -4.35 -8.84
N ARG A 210 -10.35 -5.22 -9.27
CA ARG A 210 -11.32 -4.89 -10.33
C ARG A 210 -12.43 -3.94 -9.85
N ASN A 211 -12.61 -3.82 -8.55
CA ASN A 211 -13.57 -2.92 -7.91
C ASN A 211 -13.07 -2.52 -6.51
N PRO A 212 -13.62 -1.45 -5.91
CA PRO A 212 -13.22 -0.97 -4.60
C PRO A 212 -13.31 -2.02 -3.49
N HIS A 213 -14.32 -2.88 -3.48
CA HIS A 213 -14.48 -3.93 -2.46
C HIS A 213 -13.35 -4.96 -2.49
N GLN A 214 -12.89 -5.32 -3.69
CA GLN A 214 -11.75 -6.23 -3.83
C GLN A 214 -10.45 -5.59 -3.35
N ILE A 215 -10.27 -4.28 -3.58
CA ILE A 215 -9.11 -3.53 -3.09
C ILE A 215 -9.13 -3.51 -1.55
N LEU A 216 -10.26 -3.14 -0.94
CA LEU A 216 -10.41 -3.10 0.52
C LEU A 216 -10.16 -4.46 1.17
N ARG A 217 -10.68 -5.55 0.57
CA ARG A 217 -10.40 -6.89 1.07
C ARG A 217 -8.89 -7.18 1.11
N ARG A 218 -8.17 -6.86 0.02
CA ARG A 218 -6.71 -7.03 -0.01
C ARG A 218 -5.98 -6.17 1.00
N VAL A 219 -6.45 -4.94 1.24
CA VAL A 219 -5.93 -4.08 2.31
C VAL A 219 -6.11 -4.74 3.67
N MET A 220 -7.34 -5.22 3.98
CA MET A 220 -7.65 -5.88 5.25
C MET A 220 -6.84 -7.16 5.48
N ASP A 221 -6.59 -7.91 4.41
CA ASP A 221 -5.81 -9.15 4.45
C ASP A 221 -4.28 -8.88 4.36
N ALA A 222 -3.85 -7.62 4.16
CA ALA A 222 -2.49 -7.21 3.83
C ALA A 222 -1.90 -8.03 2.66
N GLU A 223 -2.75 -8.35 1.66
CA GLU A 223 -2.39 -9.16 0.50
C GLU A 223 -1.86 -8.28 -0.63
N TYR A 224 -0.55 -8.23 -0.79
CA TYR A 224 0.13 -7.51 -1.87
C TYR A 224 1.31 -8.31 -2.41
N MET A 225 1.77 -7.95 -3.61
CA MET A 225 2.92 -8.60 -4.22
C MET A 225 4.21 -8.14 -3.51
N ASP A 226 5.08 -9.11 -3.17
CA ASP A 226 6.38 -8.82 -2.59
C ASP A 226 7.14 -7.79 -3.45
N PRO A 227 7.58 -6.66 -2.86
CA PRO A 227 8.34 -5.63 -3.59
C PRO A 227 9.55 -6.17 -4.32
N LEU A 228 10.26 -7.17 -3.76
CA LEU A 228 11.42 -7.80 -4.40
C LEU A 228 11.06 -8.59 -5.67
N ARG A 229 9.85 -9.13 -5.74
CA ARG A 229 9.36 -9.79 -6.97
C ARG A 229 8.97 -8.79 -8.04
N VAL A 230 8.52 -7.60 -7.64
CA VAL A 230 8.16 -6.51 -8.57
C VAL A 230 9.40 -5.82 -9.08
N ARG A 231 10.34 -5.47 -8.18
CA ARG A 231 11.56 -4.73 -8.51
C ARG A 231 12.73 -5.19 -7.62
N PRO A 232 13.52 -6.18 -8.07
CA PRO A 232 14.65 -6.72 -7.30
C PRO A 232 15.70 -5.68 -6.93
N SER A 233 15.86 -4.62 -7.74
CA SER A 233 16.87 -3.56 -7.53
C SER A 233 16.65 -2.73 -6.26
N ILE A 234 15.48 -2.78 -5.60
CA ILE A 234 15.26 -2.07 -4.33
C ILE A 234 16.02 -2.71 -3.16
N GLY A 235 16.33 -4.01 -3.24
CA GLY A 235 17.02 -4.78 -2.20
C GLY A 235 16.15 -5.14 -0.99
N ALA A 236 16.59 -6.15 -0.23
CA ALA A 236 15.82 -6.66 0.91
C ALA A 236 15.66 -5.62 2.03
N GLY A 237 16.60 -4.69 2.19
CA GLY A 237 16.52 -3.61 3.19
C GLY A 237 15.28 -2.75 3.01
N LEU A 238 15.05 -2.22 1.79
CA LEU A 238 13.87 -1.40 1.50
C LEU A 238 12.59 -2.22 1.51
N ALA A 239 12.63 -3.46 1.01
CA ALA A 239 11.46 -4.35 1.06
C ALA A 239 10.98 -4.59 2.49
N ARG A 240 11.88 -4.73 3.48
CA ARG A 240 11.54 -4.86 4.90
C ARG A 240 10.90 -3.59 5.47
N ILE A 241 11.40 -2.40 5.10
CA ILE A 241 10.80 -1.13 5.52
C ILE A 241 9.36 -1.04 5.00
N ILE A 242 9.15 -1.31 3.71
CA ILE A 242 7.81 -1.34 3.09
C ILE A 242 6.90 -2.34 3.80
N ALA A 243 7.37 -3.57 4.01
CA ALA A 243 6.59 -4.62 4.65
C ALA A 243 6.18 -4.25 6.08
N ARG A 244 7.07 -3.60 6.85
CA ARG A 244 6.75 -3.13 8.20
C ARG A 244 5.72 -1.99 8.18
N CYS A 245 5.78 -1.06 7.25
CA CYS A 245 4.72 -0.04 7.08
C CYS A 245 3.37 -0.69 6.72
N LEU A 246 3.37 -1.70 5.86
CA LEU A 246 2.16 -2.37 5.37
C LEU A 246 1.69 -3.53 6.25
N ALA A 247 2.22 -3.67 7.46
CA ALA A 247 1.74 -4.68 8.41
C ALA A 247 0.26 -4.44 8.75
N ARG A 248 -0.53 -5.53 8.81
CA ARG A 248 -1.96 -5.47 9.10
C ARG A 248 -2.22 -4.82 10.46
N SER A 249 -1.55 -5.34 11.50
CA SER A 249 -1.68 -4.81 12.86
C SER A 249 -0.90 -3.51 13.02
N PRO A 250 -1.49 -2.40 13.50
CA PRO A 250 -0.77 -1.18 13.80
C PRO A 250 0.41 -1.36 14.77
N ALA A 251 0.32 -2.35 15.68
CA ALA A 251 1.38 -2.65 16.64
C ALA A 251 2.67 -3.20 16.00
N ASP A 252 2.55 -3.83 14.82
CA ASP A 252 3.68 -4.40 14.08
C ASP A 252 4.36 -3.38 13.16
N ARG A 253 3.79 -2.19 13.01
CA ARG A 253 4.35 -1.08 12.22
C ARG A 253 5.42 -0.33 13.00
N TYR A 254 5.94 0.74 12.43
CA TYR A 254 6.72 1.74 13.16
C TYR A 254 5.84 2.41 14.21
N ALA A 255 6.38 2.69 15.38
CA ALA A 255 5.63 3.28 16.48
C ALA A 255 5.16 4.71 16.16
N ASN A 256 5.97 5.47 15.42
CA ASN A 256 5.69 6.84 15.00
C ASN A 256 6.48 7.21 13.74
N ALA A 257 6.24 8.41 13.21
CA ALA A 257 6.90 8.89 12.00
C ALA A 257 8.41 9.12 12.19
N ALA A 258 8.87 9.47 13.40
CA ALA A 258 10.29 9.63 13.70
C ALA A 258 11.06 8.30 13.57
N GLU A 259 10.50 7.19 14.07
CA GLU A 259 11.10 5.87 13.91
C GLU A 259 11.20 5.47 12.42
N LEU A 260 10.16 5.73 11.63
CA LEU A 260 10.19 5.48 10.18
C LEU A 260 11.23 6.38 9.49
N SER A 261 11.28 7.69 9.82
CA SER A 261 12.28 8.62 9.30
C SER A 261 13.70 8.13 9.56
N ALA A 262 13.97 7.64 10.78
CA ALA A 262 15.28 7.10 11.15
C ALA A 262 15.62 5.83 10.33
N ALA A 263 14.64 4.95 10.09
CA ALA A 263 14.85 3.76 9.26
C ALA A 263 15.13 4.12 7.79
N LEU A 264 14.43 5.12 7.23
CA LEU A 264 14.66 5.62 5.87
C LEU A 264 16.05 6.26 5.74
N VAL A 265 16.47 7.09 6.71
CA VAL A 265 17.81 7.68 6.75
C VAL A 265 18.90 6.60 6.84
N SER A 266 18.70 5.60 7.70
CA SER A 266 19.64 4.48 7.82
C SER A 266 19.78 3.71 6.49
N TRP A 267 18.67 3.50 5.81
CA TRP A 267 18.68 2.87 4.48
C TRP A 267 19.43 3.74 3.46
N CYS A 268 19.20 5.06 3.41
CA CYS A 268 19.93 5.99 2.55
C CYS A 268 21.44 5.86 2.77
N HIS A 269 21.89 5.87 4.01
CA HIS A 269 23.32 5.71 4.33
C HIS A 269 23.88 4.35 3.86
N SER A 270 23.09 3.28 3.98
CA SER A 270 23.51 1.93 3.57
C SER A 270 23.77 1.81 2.07
N VAL A 271 23.15 2.67 1.26
CA VAL A 271 23.32 2.73 -0.20
C VAL A 271 24.24 3.86 -0.65
N GLY A 272 24.85 4.59 0.31
CA GLY A 272 25.79 5.67 0.03
C GLY A 272 25.12 7.01 -0.32
N LEU A 273 23.84 7.18 -0.03
CA LEU A 273 23.13 8.44 -0.18
C LEU A 273 23.26 9.25 1.11
N SER A 274 24.16 10.23 1.11
CA SER A 274 24.45 11.08 2.30
C SER A 274 23.51 12.27 2.46
N ASP A 275 22.98 12.78 1.34
CA ASP A 275 22.06 13.92 1.32
C ASP A 275 20.82 13.59 0.49
N PRO A 276 19.75 13.05 1.15
CA PRO A 276 18.52 12.70 0.48
C PRO A 276 17.79 13.91 -0.14
N ASP A 277 17.83 15.07 0.51
CA ASP A 277 17.14 16.28 0.03
C ASP A 277 17.82 16.83 -1.23
N ALA A 278 19.15 16.86 -1.27
CA ALA A 278 19.89 17.22 -2.47
C ALA A 278 19.63 16.25 -3.64
N ALA A 279 19.46 14.94 -3.37
CA ALA A 279 19.15 13.96 -4.40
C ALA A 279 17.75 14.16 -4.99
N VAL A 280 16.75 14.55 -4.19
CA VAL A 280 15.41 14.92 -4.69
C VAL A 280 15.52 16.11 -5.63
N ILE A 281 16.20 17.19 -5.19
CA ILE A 281 16.37 18.41 -6.01
C ILE A 281 17.06 18.08 -7.34
N ALA A 282 18.19 17.36 -7.28
CA ALA A 282 18.94 16.99 -8.46
C ALA A 282 18.11 16.15 -9.44
N TYR A 283 17.35 15.18 -8.92
CA TYR A 283 16.49 14.34 -9.77
C TYR A 283 15.34 15.12 -10.41
N LEU A 284 14.73 16.06 -9.69
CA LEU A 284 13.69 16.89 -10.23
C LEU A 284 14.17 17.84 -11.33
N GLN A 285 15.45 18.22 -11.32
CA GLN A 285 16.09 19.08 -12.31
C GLN A 285 16.63 18.28 -13.50
N GLU A 286 17.36 17.20 -13.24
CA GLU A 286 18.09 16.41 -14.23
C GLU A 286 17.86 14.89 -13.96
N PRO A 287 16.68 14.34 -14.30
CA PRO A 287 16.31 12.98 -13.93
C PRO A 287 17.26 11.90 -14.47
N VAL A 288 17.66 12.00 -15.72
CA VAL A 288 18.48 10.98 -16.40
C VAL A 288 19.89 10.93 -15.84
N GLU A 289 20.52 12.08 -15.73
CA GLU A 289 21.89 12.24 -15.22
C GLU A 289 21.96 11.83 -13.75
N THR A 290 21.00 12.26 -12.96
CA THR A 290 20.91 11.92 -11.53
C THR A 290 20.67 10.43 -11.33
N ALA A 291 19.77 9.80 -12.09
CA ALA A 291 19.55 8.36 -12.01
C ALA A 291 20.83 7.57 -12.32
N ALA A 292 21.55 7.95 -13.37
CA ALA A 292 22.81 7.31 -13.74
C ALA A 292 23.88 7.48 -12.64
N ALA A 293 24.01 8.67 -12.07
CA ALA A 293 24.95 8.97 -10.99
C ALA A 293 24.63 8.17 -9.71
N LEU A 294 23.35 8.12 -9.32
CA LEU A 294 22.87 7.35 -8.16
C LEU A 294 23.13 5.85 -8.37
N THR A 295 22.79 5.30 -9.54
CA THR A 295 23.04 3.89 -9.85
C THR A 295 24.53 3.55 -9.71
N LYS A 296 25.42 4.37 -10.30
CA LYS A 296 26.86 4.17 -10.20
C LYS A 296 27.36 4.22 -8.76
N SER A 297 26.88 5.18 -7.97
CA SER A 297 27.25 5.33 -6.55
C SER A 297 26.74 4.15 -5.72
N SER A 298 25.47 3.74 -5.92
CA SER A 298 24.87 2.62 -5.21
C SER A 298 25.58 1.30 -5.53
N VAL A 299 25.90 1.02 -6.79
CA VAL A 299 26.66 -0.16 -7.19
C VAL A 299 28.02 -0.19 -6.47
N ALA A 300 28.76 0.91 -6.48
CA ALA A 300 30.06 0.99 -5.81
C ALA A 300 29.93 0.77 -4.28
N GLN A 301 28.89 1.32 -3.65
CA GLN A 301 28.65 1.13 -2.23
C GLN A 301 28.23 -0.31 -1.91
N LEU A 302 27.33 -0.91 -2.69
CA LEU A 302 26.86 -2.28 -2.50
C LEU A 302 28.01 -3.30 -2.65
N ILE A 303 28.93 -3.10 -3.59
CA ILE A 303 30.14 -3.93 -3.72
C ILE A 303 30.97 -3.86 -2.45
N ARG A 304 31.20 -2.64 -1.90
CA ARG A 304 31.94 -2.49 -0.63
C ARG A 304 31.23 -3.19 0.53
N THR A 305 29.91 -2.97 0.65
CA THR A 305 29.10 -3.59 1.69
C THR A 305 29.12 -5.12 1.57
N GLY A 306 28.93 -5.67 0.37
CA GLY A 306 28.98 -7.12 0.12
C GLY A 306 30.33 -7.73 0.47
N THR A 307 31.44 -7.06 0.09
CA THR A 307 32.80 -7.50 0.41
C THR A 307 33.05 -7.48 1.93
N GLU A 308 32.60 -6.45 2.63
CA GLU A 308 32.71 -6.39 4.10
C GLU A 308 31.85 -7.44 4.77
N SER A 309 30.65 -7.71 4.26
CA SER A 309 29.79 -8.80 4.76
C SER A 309 30.42 -10.19 4.60
N ILE A 310 31.17 -10.41 3.52
CA ILE A 310 31.98 -11.65 3.40
C ILE A 310 33.02 -11.72 4.51
N ARG A 311 33.73 -10.61 4.77
CA ARG A 311 34.79 -10.55 5.80
C ARG A 311 34.23 -10.81 7.20
N THR A 312 33.03 -10.33 7.50
CA THR A 312 32.33 -10.56 8.76
C THR A 312 31.53 -11.88 8.80
N ARG A 313 31.56 -12.67 7.73
CA ARG A 313 30.85 -13.95 7.56
C ARG A 313 29.32 -13.80 7.54
N ASP A 314 28.80 -12.63 7.24
CA ASP A 314 27.38 -12.42 6.99
C ASP A 314 27.06 -12.71 5.53
N ILE A 315 26.98 -14.00 5.19
CA ILE A 315 26.75 -14.45 3.82
C ILE A 315 25.37 -14.01 3.29
N PRO A 316 24.27 -14.03 4.07
CA PRO A 316 23.00 -13.48 3.61
C PRO A 316 23.08 -12.01 3.19
N ALA A 317 23.72 -11.14 3.98
CA ALA A 317 23.88 -9.74 3.64
C ALA A 317 24.78 -9.52 2.41
N ALA A 318 25.85 -10.32 2.28
CA ALA A 318 26.71 -10.29 1.10
C ALA A 318 25.92 -10.67 -0.18
N MET A 319 25.13 -11.74 -0.12
CA MET A 319 24.31 -12.18 -1.24
C MET A 319 23.23 -11.14 -1.62
N ASP A 320 22.57 -10.51 -0.63
CA ASP A 320 21.61 -9.44 -0.89
C ASP A 320 22.29 -8.26 -1.61
N ALA A 321 23.45 -7.84 -1.14
CA ALA A 321 24.19 -6.74 -1.75
C ALA A 321 24.58 -7.04 -3.21
N PHE A 322 25.18 -8.21 -3.49
CA PHE A 322 25.60 -8.56 -4.86
C PHE A 322 24.42 -8.84 -5.79
N ASN A 323 23.33 -9.47 -5.30
CA ASN A 323 22.11 -9.63 -6.09
C ASN A 323 21.49 -8.28 -6.47
N ARG A 324 21.52 -7.31 -5.57
CA ARG A 324 21.07 -5.95 -5.86
C ARG A 324 22.00 -5.26 -6.88
N VAL A 325 23.31 -5.48 -6.80
CA VAL A 325 24.26 -5.00 -7.83
C VAL A 325 23.86 -5.54 -9.19
N LEU A 326 23.62 -6.86 -9.32
CA LEU A 326 23.24 -7.46 -10.60
C LEU A 326 21.85 -7.01 -11.09
N ALA A 327 20.95 -6.64 -10.19
CA ALA A 327 19.66 -6.06 -10.57
C ALA A 327 19.77 -4.61 -11.08
N LEU A 328 20.86 -3.90 -10.75
CA LEU A 328 21.19 -2.55 -11.23
C LEU A 328 22.15 -2.55 -12.43
N ASP A 329 23.04 -3.54 -12.50
CA ASP A 329 24.09 -3.71 -13.51
C ASP A 329 24.30 -5.23 -13.72
N GLU A 330 23.53 -5.82 -14.64
CA GLU A 330 23.52 -7.28 -14.90
C GLU A 330 24.90 -7.84 -15.29
N GLY A 331 25.72 -7.02 -15.95
CA GLY A 331 27.06 -7.40 -16.43
C GLY A 331 28.18 -7.19 -15.42
N ASN A 332 27.88 -6.83 -14.16
CA ASN A 332 28.91 -6.49 -13.19
C ASN A 332 29.82 -7.67 -12.86
N ALA A 333 31.03 -7.65 -13.41
CA ALA A 333 32.00 -8.75 -13.31
C ALA A 333 32.46 -9.04 -11.87
N GLU A 334 32.48 -8.02 -10.98
CA GLU A 334 32.86 -8.20 -9.58
C GLU A 334 31.78 -8.93 -8.82
N ALA A 335 30.53 -8.50 -8.96
CA ALA A 335 29.39 -9.16 -8.30
C ALA A 335 29.22 -10.61 -8.74
N LEU A 336 29.36 -10.89 -10.04
CA LEU A 336 29.33 -12.26 -10.58
C LEU A 336 30.43 -13.15 -9.96
N ARG A 337 31.68 -12.68 -9.92
CA ARG A 337 32.79 -13.42 -9.30
C ARG A 337 32.56 -13.71 -7.82
N GLN A 338 32.05 -12.73 -7.07
CA GLN A 338 31.81 -12.89 -5.62
C GLN A 338 30.69 -13.89 -5.36
N ILE A 339 29.60 -13.85 -6.12
CA ILE A 339 28.50 -14.82 -6.00
C ILE A 339 28.97 -16.23 -6.35
N GLU A 340 29.75 -16.40 -7.41
CA GLU A 340 30.31 -17.70 -7.79
C GLU A 340 31.21 -18.26 -6.69
N THR A 341 32.06 -17.42 -6.11
CA THR A 341 32.95 -17.80 -5.00
C THR A 341 32.10 -18.24 -3.77
N LEU A 342 31.06 -17.48 -3.40
CA LEU A 342 30.17 -17.83 -2.30
C LEU A 342 29.37 -19.10 -2.56
N GLY A 343 28.96 -19.34 -3.81
CA GLY A 343 28.26 -20.55 -4.25
C GLY A 343 29.13 -21.80 -4.22
N SER A 344 30.43 -21.67 -4.47
CA SER A 344 31.40 -22.76 -4.45
C SER A 344 31.73 -23.24 -3.02
N VAL A 345 31.71 -22.35 -2.04
CA VAL A 345 31.94 -22.69 -0.61
C VAL A 345 30.88 -23.64 -0.06
N LYS A 346 29.65 -23.63 -0.58
CA LYS A 346 28.58 -24.60 -0.22
C LYS A 346 28.78 -26.00 -0.84
N ARG A 347 29.71 -26.15 -1.79
CA ARG A 347 30.10 -27.43 -2.37
C ARG A 347 31.42 -27.93 -1.83
N SER A 348 31.70 -27.73 -0.55
CA SER A 348 32.73 -28.51 0.12
C SER A 348 32.26 -29.97 0.04
N PRO A 349 32.93 -30.86 -0.71
CA PRO A 349 32.61 -32.26 -0.66
C PRO A 349 32.85 -32.68 0.79
N LEU A 350 31.78 -33.07 1.50
CA LEU A 350 31.94 -33.87 2.69
C LEU A 350 32.91 -34.99 2.28
N PRO A 351 34.07 -35.11 2.92
CA PRO A 351 35.07 -36.01 2.40
C PRO A 351 34.47 -37.41 2.40
N TRP A 352 34.55 -38.09 1.26
CA TRP A 352 34.20 -39.49 1.07
C TRP A 352 35.02 -40.41 2.00
N VAL A 353 35.86 -39.83 2.86
CA VAL A 353 36.68 -40.49 3.86
C VAL A 353 35.83 -41.30 4.88
N PHE A 354 34.58 -40.91 5.17
CA PHE A 354 33.71 -41.70 6.00
C PHE A 354 32.97 -42.84 5.26
N ALA A 355 32.83 -42.74 3.93
CA ALA A 355 32.26 -43.85 3.16
C ALA A 355 33.23 -45.04 3.00
N GLY A 356 34.52 -44.76 2.98
CA GLY A 356 35.60 -45.81 2.97
C GLY A 356 35.71 -46.54 4.25
N ALA A 357 35.57 -45.88 5.41
CA ALA A 357 35.68 -46.51 6.75
C ALA A 357 34.43 -47.38 7.05
N GLY A 358 33.23 -46.95 6.60
CA GLY A 358 32.02 -47.76 6.71
C GLY A 358 32.02 -49.01 5.86
N ALA A 359 32.54 -48.95 4.65
CA ALA A 359 32.67 -50.11 3.74
C ALA A 359 33.70 -51.11 4.26
N LEU A 360 34.79 -50.65 4.90
CA LEU A 360 35.79 -51.53 5.48
C LEU A 360 35.29 -52.27 6.72
N LEU A 361 34.48 -51.63 7.55
CA LEU A 361 33.84 -52.22 8.71
C LEU A 361 32.77 -53.25 8.32
N ILE A 362 32.00 -52.99 7.26
CA ILE A 362 31.00 -53.93 6.73
C ILE A 362 31.70 -55.15 6.10
N ALA A 363 32.80 -54.96 5.36
CA ALA A 363 33.57 -56.08 4.79
C ALA A 363 34.24 -56.93 5.89
N LEU A 364 34.68 -56.31 7.00
CA LEU A 364 35.25 -57.04 8.15
C LEU A 364 34.16 -57.81 8.90
N ALA A 365 32.96 -57.27 9.04
CA ALA A 365 31.81 -57.93 9.69
C ALA A 365 31.28 -59.12 8.87
N VAL A 366 31.23 -59.00 7.54
CA VAL A 366 30.83 -60.08 6.64
C VAL A 366 31.90 -61.16 6.55
N GLY A 367 33.20 -60.81 6.59
CA GLY A 367 34.30 -61.75 6.63
C GLY A 367 34.34 -62.60 7.92
N LEU A 368 33.97 -62.03 9.06
CA LEU A 368 33.91 -62.76 10.34
C LEU A 368 32.64 -63.64 10.44
N SER A 369 31.53 -63.31 9.77
CA SER A 369 30.31 -64.11 9.76
C SER A 369 30.41 -65.33 8.80
N VAL A 370 31.24 -65.29 7.78
CA VAL A 370 31.48 -66.43 6.85
C VAL A 370 32.42 -67.48 7.48
N GLN A 371 33.35 -67.11 8.38
CA GLN A 371 34.20 -68.07 9.10
C GLN A 371 33.52 -68.77 10.29
N GLY A 372 32.31 -68.32 10.70
CA GLY A 372 31.52 -68.94 11.76
C GLY A 372 30.52 -70.00 11.30
N ALA A 373 30.33 -70.18 9.98
CA ALA A 373 29.27 -71.02 9.41
C ALA A 373 29.72 -72.44 8.98
N GLU A 374 31.00 -72.87 9.25
CA GLU A 374 31.45 -74.16 8.86
C GLU A 374 31.62 -75.19 10.07
N ARG A 375 30.95 -74.98 11.18
CA ARG A 375 30.89 -75.99 12.21
C ARG A 375 29.51 -76.07 12.85
N GLY A 376 28.74 -77.12 12.46
CA GLY A 376 27.55 -77.50 13.18
C GLY A 376 26.42 -78.04 12.32
N GLU A 377 26.67 -79.17 11.63
CA GLU A 377 25.61 -80.12 11.25
C GLU A 377 25.24 -80.96 12.48
N ALA A 378 23.94 -81.14 12.71
CA ALA A 378 23.16 -82.29 13.14
C ALA A 378 21.94 -81.77 13.96
N ASP A 379 20.81 -82.07 13.63
CA ASP A 379 19.94 -83.21 13.45
C ASP A 379 18.51 -82.87 13.89
N VAL A 380 17.59 -83.23 13.05
CA VAL A 380 16.28 -83.86 13.20
C VAL A 380 15.15 -83.17 13.97
N SER A 381 14.11 -82.99 13.25
CA SER A 381 12.79 -83.61 13.23
C SER A 381 11.59 -82.69 13.45
N GLU A 382 10.74 -82.87 12.46
CA GLU A 382 9.25 -83.01 12.44
C GLU A 382 8.34 -81.87 12.94
N ASN A 383 7.75 -81.34 11.96
CA ASN A 383 6.37 -81.09 11.46
C ASN A 383 5.18 -81.12 12.45
N PRO A 384 4.02 -80.67 11.96
CA PRO A 384 3.25 -79.49 12.31
C PRO A 384 1.85 -79.92 12.92
N PRO A 385 0.70 -79.30 12.76
CA PRO A 385 0.22 -77.97 12.25
C PRO A 385 -0.86 -77.33 13.15
N ALA A 386 -1.47 -76.31 12.58
CA ALA A 386 -2.88 -75.92 12.70
C ALA A 386 -3.28 -74.61 13.35
N ASP A 387 -3.99 -73.82 12.53
CA ASP A 387 -5.21 -73.08 12.76
C ASP A 387 -5.19 -71.76 13.58
N GLY A 388 -5.66 -70.76 12.89
CA GLY A 388 -6.07 -69.45 13.32
C GLY A 388 -7.28 -69.46 14.29
N PRO A 389 -8.13 -68.50 14.43
CA PRO A 389 -8.22 -67.16 13.81
C PRO A 389 -8.53 -66.00 14.79
N LEU A 390 -8.62 -64.74 14.22
CA LEU A 390 -9.57 -63.65 14.58
C LEU A 390 -9.87 -63.31 16.07
N ALA A 391 -9.71 -62.03 16.39
CA ALA A 391 -10.64 -61.10 17.04
C ALA A 391 -9.85 -59.94 17.61
N ALA A 392 -10.02 -58.66 17.18
CA ALA A 392 -11.04 -57.69 17.58
C ALA A 392 -11.20 -57.53 19.11
N LEU A 393 -11.10 -56.33 19.50
CA LEU A 393 -11.73 -55.58 20.61
C LEU A 393 -10.71 -54.59 21.18
N ASP A 394 -10.92 -53.30 21.04
CA ASP A 394 -11.91 -52.40 21.61
C ASP A 394 -11.55 -51.97 23.06
N GLN A 395 -11.69 -50.68 23.28
CA GLN A 395 -12.03 -49.95 24.48
C GLN A 395 -10.96 -49.59 25.54
N GLY A 396 -11.11 -48.34 25.92
CA GLY A 396 -10.82 -47.79 27.24
C GLY A 396 -10.46 -46.32 27.20
N ARG A 397 -11.35 -45.32 27.13
CA ARG A 397 -12.22 -44.69 28.12
C ARG A 397 -11.61 -44.47 29.50
N SER A 398 -11.45 -43.22 29.88
CA SER A 398 -11.76 -42.62 31.20
C SER A 398 -11.66 -41.11 31.10
N ARG A 399 -12.76 -40.30 31.15
CA ARG A 399 -13.59 -39.85 32.30
C ARG A 399 -12.70 -39.40 33.49
N ALA A 400 -12.86 -38.24 34.12
CA ALA A 400 -14.02 -37.60 34.77
C ALA A 400 -13.60 -36.16 35.14
N ASP A 401 -14.34 -35.12 35.49
CA ASP A 401 -15.69 -34.91 36.03
C ASP A 401 -15.90 -33.39 36.01
N ALA A 402 -16.94 -32.78 35.60
CA ALA A 402 -18.28 -32.64 36.11
C ALA A 402 -18.43 -31.87 37.43
N ALA A 403 -19.12 -30.75 37.41
CA ALA A 403 -20.11 -30.23 38.36
C ALA A 403 -20.66 -28.88 37.82
N THR A 404 -21.84 -28.75 37.31
CA THR A 404 -23.20 -28.76 37.82
C THR A 404 -23.49 -27.77 38.95
N LEU A 405 -24.44 -26.86 38.68
CA LEU A 405 -25.62 -26.43 39.44
C LEU A 405 -26.14 -25.12 38.80
N ALA A 406 -27.27 -25.09 38.11
CA ALA A 406 -28.69 -25.11 38.50
C ALA A 406 -29.25 -23.70 38.73
N ALA A 407 -30.11 -23.23 37.84
CA ALA A 407 -31.56 -23.17 37.90
C ALA A 407 -32.16 -21.90 38.56
N GLY A 408 -33.12 -21.31 37.85
CA GLY A 408 -34.07 -20.34 38.39
C GLY A 408 -34.64 -19.46 37.29
N SER A 409 -35.61 -19.88 36.61
CA SER A 409 -37.03 -19.66 36.45
C SER A 409 -37.53 -18.24 36.16
N ARG A 410 -38.23 -18.16 35.02
CA ARG A 410 -39.48 -17.49 34.68
C ARG A 410 -39.70 -16.03 35.07
N GLU A 411 -40.05 -15.20 34.07
CA GLU A 411 -41.41 -14.69 33.91
C GLU A 411 -41.62 -13.98 32.56
N ASP A 412 -42.79 -14.26 32.02
CA ASP A 412 -43.46 -13.69 30.86
C ASP A 412 -43.70 -12.18 30.98
N ALA A 413 -43.58 -11.46 29.87
CA ALA A 413 -44.50 -10.36 29.54
C ALA A 413 -44.38 -10.02 28.05
N GLY A 414 -45.37 -10.38 27.30
CA GLY A 414 -45.61 -9.98 25.92
C GLY A 414 -45.90 -8.48 25.82
N LEU A 415 -45.45 -7.90 24.71
CA LEU A 415 -46.08 -6.69 24.16
C LEU A 415 -45.98 -6.68 22.64
N ARG A 416 -47.17 -6.51 22.07
CA ARG A 416 -47.56 -6.46 20.68
C ARG A 416 -46.81 -5.38 19.88
N ALA A 417 -46.56 -5.68 18.60
CA ALA A 417 -46.31 -4.73 17.54
C ALA A 417 -47.58 -3.90 17.22
N PRO A 418 -47.43 -2.62 16.85
CA PRO A 418 -48.51 -1.87 16.23
C PRO A 418 -48.42 -1.90 14.70
N THR A 419 -49.53 -2.23 14.07
CA THR A 419 -49.90 -2.07 12.67
C THR A 419 -50.02 -0.59 12.31
N PRO A 420 -49.71 -0.19 11.04
CA PRO A 420 -49.95 1.17 10.57
C PRO A 420 -51.42 1.38 10.14
N PRO A 421 -51.94 2.60 10.20
CA PRO A 421 -53.31 2.90 9.81
C PRO A 421 -53.49 3.13 8.30
N ASP A 422 -54.58 2.59 7.76
CA ASP A 422 -55.20 2.92 6.49
C ASP A 422 -55.66 4.36 6.48
N VAL A 423 -55.45 5.09 5.41
CA VAL A 423 -56.19 6.30 5.05
C VAL A 423 -56.61 6.21 3.58
N ASP A 424 -57.91 6.03 3.41
CA ASP A 424 -58.69 6.24 2.20
C ASP A 424 -58.75 7.72 1.81
N GLY A 425 -58.89 7.97 0.50
CA GLY A 425 -59.40 9.24 -0.01
C GLY A 425 -58.74 9.67 -1.33
N GLY A 426 -59.23 9.30 -2.45
CA GLY A 426 -60.22 9.93 -3.29
C GLY A 426 -59.64 10.91 -4.32
N ALA A 427 -59.79 10.51 -5.62
CA ALA A 427 -60.18 11.34 -6.78
C ALA A 427 -59.21 12.43 -7.29
N GLU A 428 -58.74 12.34 -8.49
CA GLU A 428 -59.20 12.94 -9.73
C GLU A 428 -58.10 12.88 -10.80
N ALA A 429 -58.48 12.35 -11.97
CA ALA A 429 -57.68 12.42 -13.17
C ALA A 429 -58.07 13.73 -13.96
N PRO A 430 -57.17 14.30 -14.69
CA PRO A 430 -57.55 14.89 -15.98
C PRO A 430 -56.65 14.46 -17.14
N GLY A 431 -57.31 14.02 -18.21
CA GLY A 431 -57.12 14.48 -19.58
C GLY A 431 -55.86 14.00 -20.32
N GLU A 432 -56.06 12.98 -21.15
CA GLU A 432 -55.23 12.74 -22.35
C GLU A 432 -55.30 13.94 -23.32
N PRO A 433 -54.23 14.13 -24.11
CA PRO A 433 -54.42 14.28 -25.54
C PRO A 433 -53.66 13.26 -26.37
N ARG A 434 -54.40 12.68 -27.32
CA ARG A 434 -53.95 11.86 -28.43
C ARG A 434 -52.99 12.64 -29.31
N ASP A 435 -51.80 12.03 -29.60
CA ASP A 435 -51.33 12.05 -30.97
C ASP A 435 -50.38 10.86 -31.21
N GLY A 436 -50.77 10.06 -32.20
CA GLY A 436 -50.12 8.83 -32.56
C GLY A 436 -48.89 9.07 -33.44
N ARG A 437 -47.74 8.57 -32.97
CA ARG A 437 -46.67 8.07 -33.84
C ARG A 437 -45.96 6.90 -33.13
N PRO A 438 -45.67 5.80 -33.81
CA PRO A 438 -45.03 4.63 -33.18
C PRO A 438 -43.55 4.94 -32.92
N ASN A 439 -43.15 4.79 -31.66
CA ASN A 439 -41.78 4.85 -31.20
C ASN A 439 -41.02 3.63 -31.74
N PRO A 440 -39.86 3.77 -32.41
CA PRO A 440 -39.09 2.61 -32.87
C PRO A 440 -38.53 1.85 -31.64
N ARG A 441 -38.81 0.56 -31.55
CA ARG A 441 -38.27 -0.38 -30.60
C ARG A 441 -36.73 -0.31 -30.61
N VAL A 442 -36.15 0.18 -29.53
CA VAL A 442 -34.72 0.07 -29.27
C VAL A 442 -34.46 -1.38 -28.87
N THR A 443 -33.93 -2.17 -29.79
CA THR A 443 -33.34 -3.49 -29.46
C THR A 443 -32.08 -3.28 -28.62
N PRO A 444 -31.86 -4.03 -27.53
CA PRO A 444 -30.62 -3.95 -26.78
C PRO A 444 -29.48 -4.44 -27.68
N ARG A 445 -28.52 -3.57 -27.99
CA ARG A 445 -27.27 -3.95 -28.66
C ARG A 445 -26.46 -4.79 -27.69
N GLY A 446 -26.09 -6.00 -28.11
CA GLY A 446 -25.16 -6.88 -27.40
C GLY A 446 -23.78 -6.22 -27.18
N PRO A 447 -22.89 -6.86 -26.39
CA PRO A 447 -21.59 -6.29 -26.06
C PRO A 447 -20.76 -6.03 -27.32
N ARG A 448 -20.27 -4.78 -27.45
CA ARG A 448 -19.41 -4.38 -28.57
C ARG A 448 -18.03 -5.03 -28.42
N GLN A 449 -17.59 -5.70 -29.45
CA GLN A 449 -16.21 -6.19 -29.53
C GLN A 449 -15.29 -5.07 -30.05
N VAL A 450 -14.28 -4.72 -29.24
CA VAL A 450 -13.22 -3.78 -29.63
C VAL A 450 -11.94 -4.59 -29.81
N VAL A 451 -11.38 -4.56 -31.01
CA VAL A 451 -10.11 -5.24 -31.33
C VAL A 451 -9.02 -4.18 -31.45
N PHE A 452 -7.95 -4.29 -30.64
CA PHE A 452 -6.78 -3.43 -30.71
C PHE A 452 -5.66 -4.13 -31.48
N GLN A 453 -5.14 -3.48 -32.53
CA GLN A 453 -3.88 -3.88 -33.17
C GLN A 453 -2.83 -2.81 -32.92
N PRO A 454 -1.77 -3.09 -32.14
CA PRO A 454 -0.68 -2.13 -31.95
C PRO A 454 0.17 -2.07 -33.21
N SER A 455 0.37 -0.87 -33.75
CA SER A 455 1.37 -0.55 -34.76
C SER A 455 2.40 0.40 -34.15
N PRO A 456 3.69 0.32 -34.50
CA PRO A 456 4.77 1.10 -33.84
C PRO A 456 4.70 2.62 -33.98
N ALA A 457 3.73 3.16 -34.72
CA ALA A 457 3.62 4.60 -34.96
C ALA A 457 2.24 5.21 -34.68
N ASN A 458 1.15 4.43 -34.61
CA ASN A 458 -0.20 4.92 -34.32
C ASN A 458 -1.08 3.79 -33.77
N VAL A 459 -1.97 4.11 -32.85
CA VAL A 459 -3.00 3.18 -32.38
C VAL A 459 -4.21 3.33 -33.28
N GLU A 460 -4.60 2.25 -33.98
CA GLU A 460 -5.80 2.20 -34.79
C GLU A 460 -6.88 1.35 -34.10
N ILE A 461 -8.12 1.82 -34.12
CA ILE A 461 -9.24 1.14 -33.47
C ILE A 461 -10.31 0.79 -34.50
N ALA A 462 -10.74 -0.48 -34.49
CA ALA A 462 -11.93 -0.94 -35.18
C ALA A 462 -13.04 -1.25 -34.18
N VAL A 463 -14.24 -0.75 -34.40
CA VAL A 463 -15.42 -1.05 -33.59
C VAL A 463 -16.40 -1.84 -34.44
N ASP A 464 -16.84 -3.00 -33.96
CA ASP A 464 -17.82 -3.90 -34.59
C ASP A 464 -17.43 -4.35 -36.02
N GLY A 465 -16.14 -4.64 -36.28
CA GLY A 465 -15.65 -5.11 -37.57
C GLY A 465 -15.59 -4.04 -38.67
N GLY A 466 -15.69 -2.78 -38.31
CA GLY A 466 -15.50 -1.64 -39.22
C GLY A 466 -14.02 -1.40 -39.60
N PRO A 467 -13.75 -0.51 -40.57
CA PRO A 467 -12.38 -0.18 -40.95
C PRO A 467 -11.63 0.51 -39.80
N LEU A 468 -10.33 0.18 -39.67
CA LEU A 468 -9.41 0.78 -38.71
C LEU A 468 -9.36 2.32 -38.88
N ARG A 469 -9.46 3.05 -37.79
CA ARG A 469 -9.30 4.51 -37.75
C ARG A 469 -8.22 4.90 -36.75
N PRO A 470 -7.38 5.91 -37.07
CA PRO A 470 -6.42 6.41 -36.11
C PRO A 470 -7.16 7.04 -34.92
N PHE A 471 -6.58 6.82 -33.74
CA PHE A 471 -7.08 7.36 -32.46
C PHE A 471 -6.58 8.77 -32.23
#